data_07c3639b3571004fdcf12deb5c8d4724
#
_entry.id   07c3639b3571004fdcf12deb5c8d4724
#
_cell.length_a   1.000
_cell.length_b   1.000
_cell.length_c   1.000
_cell.angle_alpha   90.00
_cell.angle_beta   90.00
_cell.angle_gamma   90.00
#
_symmetry.space_group_name_H-M   'P 1'
#
loop_
_entity.id
_entity.type
_entity.pdbx_description
1 polymer ?
#
loop_
_entity_poly.entity_id
_entity_poly.type
_entity_poly.pdbx_seq_one_letter_code
_entity_poly.pdbx_strand_id
1 'polypeptide(L)'
;MVMLYPTFTGLYARYAQMRETARLAQGGTVDAAPGPAVSSPPGSTEPENPAVGRLTEERLTRPEKPAATPAQPPPGPAVVDFKGARMEIPAIKVSAVVVQGTTLAALARGPGWYEESALPGEGNTAIAGHRTMYGAWFRNTDKLKAGDVINIIYDGQVYEYRVEKVFPISNTDWSVIEPCGYPALTLTTCHPPGSAVQRLVVRAKLVAQTPASGRSS
;
A
#
# COMPACT_ATOMS: atom_id res chain seq x y z
N MET A 1 12.02 -25.57 -3.31
CA MET A 1 12.77 -24.51 -2.59
C MET A 1 11.96 -23.19 -2.52
N VAL A 2 10.68 -23.23 -2.14
CA VAL A 2 9.75 -22.07 -2.20
C VAL A 2 9.14 -21.71 -0.82
N MET A 3 9.49 -22.41 0.27
CA MET A 3 8.83 -22.22 1.59
C MET A 3 9.51 -21.25 2.57
N LEU A 4 10.70 -20.71 2.29
CA LEU A 4 11.42 -19.83 3.23
C LEU A 4 11.18 -18.33 3.02
N TYR A 5 10.66 -17.91 1.86
CA TYR A 5 10.49 -16.50 1.50
C TYR A 5 9.46 -15.74 2.35
N PRO A 6 8.27 -16.32 2.68
CA PRO A 6 7.27 -15.59 3.47
C PRO A 6 7.70 -15.31 4.92
N THR A 7 8.50 -16.18 5.52
CA THR A 7 8.93 -16.02 6.93
C THR A 7 10.00 -14.95 7.07
N PHE A 8 10.90 -14.85 6.11
CA PHE A 8 11.98 -13.85 6.15
C PHE A 8 11.44 -12.43 5.92
N THR A 9 10.53 -12.26 4.96
CA THR A 9 9.89 -10.96 4.71
C THR A 9 9.03 -10.49 5.89
N GLY A 10 8.36 -11.41 6.58
CA GLY A 10 7.59 -11.11 7.79
C GLY A 10 8.45 -10.65 8.95
N LEU A 11 9.61 -11.27 9.14
CA LEU A 11 10.57 -10.88 10.20
C LEU A 11 11.16 -9.49 9.91
N TYR A 12 11.52 -9.22 8.66
CA TYR A 12 12.03 -7.91 8.24
C TYR A 12 10.99 -6.80 8.47
N ALA A 13 9.74 -7.03 8.09
CA ALA A 13 8.68 -6.05 8.31
C ALA A 13 8.45 -5.75 9.80
N ARG A 14 8.49 -6.76 10.66
CA ARG A 14 8.38 -6.57 12.12
C ARG A 14 9.56 -5.79 12.70
N TYR A 15 10.76 -6.07 12.25
CA TYR A 15 11.95 -5.32 12.64
C TYR A 15 11.87 -3.86 12.19
N ALA A 16 11.46 -3.63 10.94
CA ALA A 16 11.27 -2.29 10.40
C ALA A 16 10.19 -1.51 11.17
N GLN A 17 9.07 -2.15 11.52
CA GLN A 17 8.01 -1.54 12.35
C GLN A 17 8.49 -1.17 13.74
N MET A 18 9.31 -2.01 14.37
CA MET A 18 9.90 -1.71 15.67
C MET A 18 10.78 -0.45 15.60
N ARG A 19 11.59 -0.31 14.55
CA ARG A 19 12.43 0.88 14.34
C ARG A 19 11.60 2.13 14.08
N GLU A 20 10.56 2.05 13.26
CA GLU A 20 9.67 3.19 13.00
C GLU A 20 8.92 3.62 14.26
N THR A 21 8.46 2.67 15.07
CA THR A 21 7.83 2.98 16.37
C THR A 21 8.83 3.71 17.30
N ALA A 22 10.10 3.25 17.35
CA ALA A 22 11.12 3.90 18.15
C ALA A 22 11.46 5.32 17.63
N ARG A 23 11.46 5.53 16.31
CA ARG A 23 11.68 6.87 15.71
C ARG A 23 10.55 7.83 16.06
N LEU A 24 9.30 7.40 15.95
CA LEU A 24 8.14 8.23 16.33
C LEU A 24 8.18 8.59 17.83
N ALA A 25 8.56 7.65 18.68
CA ALA A 25 8.71 7.93 20.12
C ALA A 25 9.79 8.97 20.42
N GLN A 26 10.77 9.16 19.51
CA GLN A 26 11.85 10.15 19.62
C GLN A 26 11.55 11.45 18.86
N GLY A 27 10.32 11.62 18.31
CA GLY A 27 9.92 12.81 17.55
C GLY A 27 10.54 12.88 16.14
N GLY A 28 11.02 11.77 15.59
CA GLY A 28 11.57 11.70 14.22
C GLY A 28 10.49 11.54 13.15
N THR A 29 10.71 12.16 11.97
CA THR A 29 9.90 11.93 10.77
C THR A 29 10.18 10.55 10.18
N VAL A 30 9.21 9.96 9.47
CA VAL A 30 9.36 8.67 8.78
C VAL A 30 9.95 8.87 7.39
N ASP A 31 11.29 8.98 7.28
CA ASP A 31 11.97 9.05 5.99
C ASP A 31 12.06 7.68 5.29
N ALA A 32 12.03 7.69 3.98
CA ALA A 32 12.28 6.51 3.15
C ALA A 32 13.78 6.14 3.20
N ALA A 33 14.16 5.21 4.07
CA ALA A 33 15.49 4.61 4.00
C ALA A 33 15.62 3.74 2.75
N PRO A 34 16.76 3.73 2.03
CA PRO A 34 16.96 2.86 0.89
C PRO A 34 16.88 1.40 1.33
N GLY A 35 16.01 0.63 0.67
CA GLY A 35 15.91 -0.81 0.83
C GLY A 35 17.23 -1.49 0.41
N PRO A 36 17.49 -2.73 0.88
CA PRO A 36 18.64 -3.50 0.43
C PRO A 36 18.55 -3.72 -1.10
N ALA A 37 19.63 -3.43 -1.79
CA ALA A 37 19.77 -3.67 -3.23
C ALA A 37 19.47 -5.15 -3.52
N VAL A 38 18.47 -5.39 -4.36
CA VAL A 38 18.17 -6.74 -4.87
C VAL A 38 19.25 -7.04 -5.92
N SER A 39 20.24 -7.85 -5.55
CA SER A 39 21.18 -8.43 -6.49
C SER A 39 20.43 -9.40 -7.41
N SER A 40 20.42 -9.13 -8.70
CA SER A 40 19.92 -10.03 -9.72
C SER A 40 20.77 -11.31 -9.77
N PRO A 41 20.17 -12.50 -9.96
CA PRO A 41 20.94 -13.71 -10.15
C PRO A 41 21.64 -13.71 -11.52
N PRO A 42 22.84 -14.29 -11.64
CA PRO A 42 23.56 -14.37 -12.90
C PRO A 42 22.94 -15.39 -13.86
N GLY A 43 22.81 -14.99 -15.09
CA GLY A 43 22.83 -15.68 -16.37
C GLY A 43 22.22 -17.09 -16.46
N SER A 44 21.13 -17.20 -17.20
CA SER A 44 20.78 -18.40 -17.95
C SER A 44 21.08 -18.14 -19.43
N THR A 45 22.07 -18.85 -19.95
CA THR A 45 22.45 -18.96 -21.35
C THR A 45 21.32 -19.59 -22.15
N GLU A 46 20.88 -18.87 -23.16
CA GLU A 46 19.96 -19.32 -24.19
C GLU A 46 20.72 -20.24 -25.19
N PRO A 47 20.18 -21.39 -25.61
CA PRO A 47 20.80 -22.18 -26.69
C PRO A 47 20.36 -21.59 -28.04
N GLU A 48 21.34 -21.25 -28.85
CA GLU A 48 21.20 -20.93 -30.29
C GLU A 48 20.57 -22.09 -31.06
N ASN A 49 19.58 -21.79 -31.88
CA ASN A 49 19.07 -22.71 -32.91
C ASN A 49 19.26 -22.09 -34.30
N PRO A 50 20.08 -22.70 -35.18
CA PRO A 50 20.25 -22.20 -36.54
C PRO A 50 19.32 -22.95 -37.50
N ALA A 51 18.35 -22.25 -38.10
CA ALA A 51 17.76 -22.69 -39.38
C ALA A 51 17.29 -21.51 -40.20
N VAL A 52 18.00 -21.32 -41.28
CA VAL A 52 17.77 -20.42 -42.42
C VAL A 52 16.45 -20.74 -43.11
N GLY A 53 15.66 -19.71 -43.42
CA GLY A 53 14.49 -19.80 -44.28
C GLY A 53 14.05 -18.42 -44.73
N ARG A 54 14.56 -17.99 -45.88
CA ARG A 54 14.24 -16.79 -46.63
C ARG A 54 12.84 -16.89 -47.21
N LEU A 55 11.90 -16.00 -46.86
CA LEU A 55 10.75 -15.66 -47.74
C LEU A 55 10.26 -14.23 -47.43
N THR A 56 10.45 -13.38 -48.39
CA THR A 56 9.73 -12.20 -48.93
C THR A 56 8.77 -11.40 -48.03
N GLU A 57 9.07 -10.12 -48.07
CA GLU A 57 8.25 -8.98 -47.64
C GLU A 57 6.81 -9.02 -48.16
N GLU A 58 5.87 -8.97 -47.25
CA GLU A 58 4.61 -8.24 -47.49
C GLU A 58 4.13 -7.71 -46.13
N ARG A 59 4.59 -6.52 -45.82
CA ARG A 59 4.28 -5.80 -44.59
C ARG A 59 2.96 -5.09 -44.73
N LEU A 60 1.85 -5.73 -44.32
CA LEU A 60 0.62 -5.01 -44.03
C LEU A 60 0.83 -4.18 -42.75
N THR A 61 0.90 -2.87 -42.93
CA THR A 61 0.93 -1.88 -41.88
C THR A 61 -0.39 -1.88 -41.12
N ARG A 62 -0.43 -2.64 -40.02
CA ARG A 62 -1.46 -2.49 -38.98
C ARG A 62 -1.05 -1.32 -38.10
N PRO A 63 -1.87 -0.27 -37.90
CA PRO A 63 -1.51 0.79 -36.97
C PRO A 63 -1.43 0.21 -35.57
N GLU A 64 -0.23 0.22 -35.03
CA GLU A 64 0.03 -0.15 -33.65
C GLU A 64 -0.63 0.89 -32.75
N LYS A 65 -1.70 0.45 -32.05
CA LYS A 65 -2.34 1.25 -31.01
C LYS A 65 -1.26 1.54 -29.94
N PRO A 66 -0.96 2.82 -29.63
CA PRO A 66 0.05 3.12 -28.63
C PRO A 66 -0.31 2.42 -27.31
N ALA A 67 0.62 1.64 -26.79
CA ALA A 67 0.51 1.04 -25.48
C ALA A 67 0.22 2.15 -24.48
N ALA A 68 -0.94 2.10 -23.84
CA ALA A 68 -1.30 3.07 -22.81
C ALA A 68 -0.25 2.99 -21.71
N THR A 69 0.57 4.03 -21.59
CA THR A 69 1.41 4.26 -20.43
C THR A 69 0.54 4.13 -19.18
N PRO A 70 0.94 3.36 -18.16
CA PRO A 70 0.18 3.30 -16.92
C PRO A 70 -0.08 4.73 -16.44
N ALA A 71 -1.34 5.11 -16.31
CA ALA A 71 -1.71 6.44 -15.86
C ALA A 71 -1.03 6.69 -14.52
N GLN A 72 -0.17 7.69 -14.47
CA GLN A 72 0.37 8.19 -13.21
C GLN A 72 -0.79 8.82 -12.43
N PRO A 73 -0.81 8.66 -11.08
CA PRO A 73 -1.78 9.37 -10.27
C PRO A 73 -1.68 10.88 -10.56
N PRO A 74 -2.79 11.63 -10.49
CA PRO A 74 -2.79 13.06 -10.71
C PRO A 74 -1.79 13.73 -9.74
N PRO A 75 -1.10 14.82 -10.16
CA PRO A 75 -0.20 15.56 -9.27
C PRO A 75 -0.99 16.00 -8.04
N GLY A 76 -0.58 15.49 -6.89
CA GLY A 76 -1.24 15.72 -5.61
C GLY A 76 -1.08 17.13 -5.09
N PRO A 77 -1.84 17.51 -4.04
CA PRO A 77 -1.63 18.75 -3.31
C PRO A 77 -0.19 18.82 -2.77
N ALA A 78 0.27 20.05 -2.49
CA ALA A 78 1.61 20.35 -2.00
C ALA A 78 2.10 19.31 -0.96
N VAL A 79 3.39 18.96 -1.05
CA VAL A 79 4.06 17.99 -0.16
C VAL A 79 3.66 18.25 1.30
N VAL A 80 2.82 17.37 1.83
CA VAL A 80 2.39 17.44 3.22
C VAL A 80 3.40 16.64 4.05
N ASP A 81 3.93 17.26 5.09
CA ASP A 81 4.84 16.58 6.04
C ASP A 81 4.04 15.57 6.88
N PHE A 82 4.02 14.32 6.42
CA PHE A 82 3.36 13.23 7.13
C PHE A 82 4.25 12.74 8.28
N LYS A 83 3.89 13.12 9.50
CA LYS A 83 4.65 12.78 10.72
C LYS A 83 4.61 11.29 11.11
N GLY A 84 3.98 10.45 10.28
CA GLY A 84 3.68 9.06 10.57
C GLY A 84 2.39 8.92 11.40
N ALA A 85 1.77 7.76 11.27
CA ALA A 85 0.55 7.43 12.00
C ALA A 85 0.61 6.00 12.53
N ARG A 86 -0.19 5.69 13.54
CA ARG A 86 -0.49 4.31 13.94
C ARG A 86 -1.88 3.95 13.47
N MET A 87 -2.01 2.80 12.83
CA MET A 87 -3.30 2.25 12.42
C MET A 87 -3.64 1.03 13.26
N GLU A 88 -4.86 0.94 13.75
CA GLU A 88 -5.39 -0.18 14.51
C GLU A 88 -6.71 -0.66 13.88
N ILE A 89 -6.81 -1.97 13.60
CA ILE A 89 -8.01 -2.61 13.07
C ILE A 89 -8.30 -3.85 13.94
N PRO A 90 -9.05 -3.70 15.04
CA PRO A 90 -9.27 -4.78 16.01
C PRO A 90 -9.88 -6.04 15.41
N ALA A 91 -10.85 -5.89 14.48
CA ALA A 91 -11.57 -7.01 13.86
C ALA A 91 -10.64 -8.02 13.15
N ILE A 92 -9.49 -7.56 12.64
CA ILE A 92 -8.49 -8.40 11.96
C ILE A 92 -7.13 -8.40 12.65
N LYS A 93 -7.08 -7.90 13.89
CA LYS A 93 -5.88 -7.86 14.76
C LYS A 93 -4.68 -7.17 14.11
N VAL A 94 -4.91 -6.07 13.41
CA VAL A 94 -3.85 -5.23 12.84
C VAL A 94 -3.53 -4.10 13.82
N SER A 95 -2.26 -3.91 14.12
CA SER A 95 -1.69 -2.71 14.75
C SER A 95 -0.34 -2.46 14.08
N ALA A 96 -0.23 -1.35 13.34
CA ALA A 96 0.95 -1.06 12.52
C ALA A 96 1.21 0.45 12.46
N VAL A 97 2.49 0.81 12.33
CA VAL A 97 2.89 2.17 11.95
C VAL A 97 2.69 2.34 10.46
N VAL A 98 1.99 3.40 10.07
CA VAL A 98 1.83 3.83 8.68
C VAL A 98 3.04 4.68 8.33
N VAL A 99 3.70 4.33 7.23
CA VAL A 99 4.87 5.05 6.71
C VAL A 99 4.46 5.97 5.57
N GLN A 100 5.27 6.97 5.28
CA GLN A 100 5.05 7.86 4.13
C GLN A 100 5.38 7.14 2.83
N GLY A 101 4.55 7.33 1.81
CA GLY A 101 4.72 6.84 0.45
C GLY A 101 4.33 5.37 0.26
N THR A 102 4.16 5.00 -1.01
CA THR A 102 3.71 3.67 -1.44
C THR A 102 4.73 2.93 -2.31
N THR A 103 6.00 3.36 -2.28
CA THR A 103 7.08 2.63 -2.96
C THR A 103 7.26 1.23 -2.38
N LEU A 104 7.85 0.31 -3.13
CA LEU A 104 8.13 -1.04 -2.64
C LEU A 104 8.96 -1.03 -1.34
N ALA A 105 9.92 -0.11 -1.25
CA ALA A 105 10.76 0.05 -0.05
C ALA A 105 9.94 0.55 1.15
N ALA A 106 9.02 1.48 0.96
CA ALA A 106 8.11 1.96 2.01
C ALA A 106 7.17 0.83 2.47
N LEU A 107 6.49 0.16 1.53
CA LEU A 107 5.54 -0.91 1.81
C LEU A 107 6.19 -2.17 2.42
N ALA A 108 7.49 -2.39 2.21
CA ALA A 108 8.24 -3.45 2.90
C ALA A 108 8.36 -3.20 4.41
N ARG A 109 8.30 -1.94 4.85
CA ARG A 109 8.39 -1.54 6.27
C ARG A 109 7.02 -1.55 6.97
N GLY A 110 5.95 -1.21 6.25
CA GLY A 110 4.59 -1.13 6.81
C GLY A 110 3.54 -0.71 5.79
N PRO A 111 2.29 -0.52 6.23
CA PRO A 111 1.29 0.17 5.43
C PRO A 111 1.78 1.56 5.04
N GLY A 112 1.58 1.97 3.80
CA GLY A 112 2.06 3.24 3.25
C GLY A 112 0.94 4.22 2.94
N TRP A 113 1.07 5.47 3.39
CA TRP A 113 0.15 6.54 3.05
C TRP A 113 0.40 7.02 1.61
N TYR A 114 -0.67 7.19 0.84
CA TYR A 114 -0.62 7.81 -0.47
C TYR A 114 -0.44 9.31 -0.31
N GLU A 115 0.68 9.85 -0.77
CA GLU A 115 1.05 11.26 -0.62
C GLU A 115 0.09 12.22 -1.33
N GLU A 116 -0.63 11.70 -2.33
CA GLU A 116 -1.67 12.42 -3.07
C GLU A 116 -3.02 12.45 -2.36
N SER A 117 -3.16 11.71 -1.26
CA SER A 117 -4.41 11.66 -0.49
C SER A 117 -4.40 12.63 0.68
N ALA A 118 -5.59 12.91 1.22
CA ALA A 118 -5.73 13.83 2.35
C ALA A 118 -5.15 13.26 3.66
N LEU A 119 -4.80 14.14 4.60
CA LEU A 119 -4.49 13.77 5.98
C LEU A 119 -5.72 13.22 6.71
N PRO A 120 -5.53 12.46 7.81
CA PRO A 120 -6.64 11.98 8.63
C PRO A 120 -7.56 13.11 9.07
N GLY A 121 -8.86 12.94 8.79
CA GLY A 121 -9.89 13.90 9.14
C GLY A 121 -10.17 15.01 8.11
N GLU A 122 -9.25 15.29 7.20
CA GLU A 122 -9.36 16.40 6.24
C GLU A 122 -10.05 16.02 4.92
N GLY A 123 -10.14 14.73 4.63
CA GLY A 123 -10.71 14.23 3.39
C GLY A 123 -10.58 12.72 3.28
N ASN A 124 -10.35 12.21 2.07
CA ASN A 124 -10.12 10.79 1.84
C ASN A 124 -8.64 10.45 2.09
N THR A 125 -8.33 9.95 3.28
CA THR A 125 -7.01 9.41 3.62
C THR A 125 -6.85 8.05 2.99
N ALA A 126 -5.83 7.81 2.16
CA ALA A 126 -5.61 6.53 1.52
C ALA A 126 -4.32 5.85 2.00
N ILE A 127 -4.40 4.55 2.28
CA ILE A 127 -3.29 3.74 2.78
C ILE A 127 -3.19 2.44 1.99
N ALA A 128 -2.01 2.16 1.42
CA ALA A 128 -1.71 0.89 0.77
C ALA A 128 -1.07 -0.10 1.75
N GLY A 129 -1.25 -1.40 1.50
CA GLY A 129 -0.55 -2.42 2.26
C GLY A 129 -0.45 -3.74 1.51
N HIS A 130 0.64 -4.47 1.75
CA HIS A 130 0.82 -5.80 1.19
C HIS A 130 -0.18 -6.80 1.76
N ARG A 131 -0.70 -7.67 0.88
CA ARG A 131 -1.63 -8.74 1.28
C ARG A 131 -0.93 -10.03 1.67
N THR A 132 0.20 -10.36 1.03
CA THR A 132 0.86 -11.66 1.19
C THR A 132 2.34 -11.56 1.55
N MET A 133 2.96 -10.38 1.44
CA MET A 133 4.40 -10.15 1.66
C MET A 133 4.65 -9.15 2.80
N TYR A 134 5.88 -9.07 3.31
CA TYR A 134 6.36 -8.05 4.24
C TYR A 134 5.43 -7.80 5.44
N GLY A 135 5.10 -8.87 6.18
CA GLY A 135 4.17 -8.79 7.32
C GLY A 135 2.72 -8.94 6.94
N ALA A 136 2.36 -8.77 5.67
CA ALA A 136 1.02 -9.00 5.13
C ALA A 136 -0.09 -8.35 5.99
N TRP A 137 0.11 -7.07 6.33
CA TRP A 137 -0.76 -6.29 7.22
C TRP A 137 -2.22 -6.32 6.76
N PHE A 138 -2.45 -6.36 5.44
CA PHE A 138 -3.79 -6.37 4.85
C PHE A 138 -4.24 -7.76 4.38
N ARG A 139 -3.65 -8.83 4.94
CA ARG A 139 -4.01 -10.21 4.58
C ARG A 139 -5.50 -10.50 4.72
N ASN A 140 -6.10 -10.03 5.80
CA ASN A 140 -7.46 -10.34 6.21
C ASN A 140 -8.46 -9.19 5.97
N THR A 141 -8.13 -8.19 5.16
CA THR A 141 -9.02 -7.06 4.88
C THR A 141 -10.33 -7.46 4.19
N ASP A 142 -10.35 -8.61 3.51
CA ASP A 142 -11.55 -9.22 2.94
C ASP A 142 -12.56 -9.71 3.99
N LYS A 143 -12.13 -9.87 5.24
CA LYS A 143 -13.00 -10.27 6.36
C LYS A 143 -13.70 -9.10 7.04
N LEU A 144 -13.30 -7.88 6.72
CA LEU A 144 -13.93 -6.68 7.27
C LEU A 144 -15.36 -6.54 6.77
N LYS A 145 -16.22 -6.06 7.66
CA LYS A 145 -17.65 -5.86 7.41
C LYS A 145 -18.04 -4.42 7.69
N ALA A 146 -19.15 -3.99 7.12
CA ALA A 146 -19.74 -2.69 7.46
C ALA A 146 -19.93 -2.57 8.98
N GLY A 147 -19.50 -1.43 9.53
CA GLY A 147 -19.52 -1.15 10.96
C GLY A 147 -18.22 -1.49 11.71
N ASP A 148 -17.31 -2.29 11.16
CA ASP A 148 -16.00 -2.56 11.79
C ASP A 148 -15.21 -1.27 11.98
N VAL A 149 -14.48 -1.18 13.10
CA VAL A 149 -13.73 0.02 13.49
C VAL A 149 -12.31 -0.04 12.95
N ILE A 150 -11.86 1.11 12.43
CA ILE A 150 -10.47 1.39 12.09
C ILE A 150 -10.06 2.68 12.79
N ASN A 151 -9.03 2.63 13.63
CA ASN A 151 -8.48 3.80 14.29
C ASN A 151 -7.19 4.24 13.59
N ILE A 152 -7.08 5.53 13.30
CA ILE A 152 -5.83 6.17 12.91
C ILE A 152 -5.42 7.13 14.02
N ILE A 153 -4.29 6.88 14.63
CA ILE A 153 -3.69 7.77 15.63
C ILE A 153 -2.66 8.62 14.88
N TYR A 154 -2.93 9.92 14.77
CA TYR A 154 -2.11 10.86 14.04
C TYR A 154 -2.10 12.23 14.74
N ASP A 155 -0.94 12.85 14.87
CA ASP A 155 -0.73 14.16 15.46
C ASP A 155 -1.48 14.38 16.80
N GLY A 156 -1.35 13.42 17.71
CA GLY A 156 -1.98 13.46 19.03
C GLY A 156 -3.50 13.29 19.05
N GLN A 157 -4.11 12.91 17.94
CA GLN A 157 -5.54 12.62 17.80
C GLN A 157 -5.79 11.17 17.42
N VAL A 158 -6.94 10.64 17.82
CA VAL A 158 -7.49 9.36 17.35
C VAL A 158 -8.65 9.66 16.43
N TYR A 159 -8.56 9.23 15.21
CA TYR A 159 -9.60 9.29 14.19
C TYR A 159 -10.25 7.91 14.09
N GLU A 160 -11.49 7.78 14.58
CA GLU A 160 -12.27 6.55 14.46
C GLU A 160 -13.03 6.55 13.14
N TYR A 161 -12.74 5.56 12.31
CA TYR A 161 -13.48 5.29 11.07
C TYR A 161 -14.30 4.03 11.20
N ARG A 162 -15.47 4.00 10.55
CA ARG A 162 -16.30 2.80 10.41
C ARG A 162 -16.34 2.36 8.96
N VAL A 163 -16.06 1.06 8.75
CA VAL A 163 -16.12 0.46 7.44
C VAL A 163 -17.53 0.61 6.86
N GLU A 164 -17.61 1.12 5.64
CA GLU A 164 -18.85 1.20 4.87
C GLU A 164 -18.99 0.01 3.92
N LYS A 165 -17.92 -0.30 3.18
CA LYS A 165 -17.91 -1.37 2.19
C LYS A 165 -16.51 -1.88 1.88
N VAL A 166 -16.47 -3.14 1.42
CA VAL A 166 -15.27 -3.80 0.89
C VAL A 166 -15.58 -4.27 -0.52
N PHE A 167 -14.76 -3.90 -1.50
CA PHE A 167 -15.04 -4.19 -2.91
C PHE A 167 -13.76 -4.25 -3.75
N PRO A 168 -13.73 -5.07 -4.82
CA PRO A 168 -12.61 -5.12 -5.74
C PRO A 168 -12.72 -4.02 -6.81
N ILE A 169 -11.56 -3.57 -7.30
CA ILE A 169 -11.42 -2.64 -8.44
C ILE A 169 -10.31 -3.11 -9.37
N SER A 170 -10.22 -2.51 -10.56
CA SER A 170 -9.04 -2.65 -11.42
C SER A 170 -7.79 -2.10 -10.70
N ASN A 171 -6.63 -2.71 -10.96
CA ASN A 171 -5.35 -2.19 -10.43
C ASN A 171 -4.93 -0.84 -11.05
N THR A 172 -5.62 -0.39 -12.10
CA THR A 172 -5.41 0.90 -12.78
C THR A 172 -6.44 1.96 -12.38
N ASP A 173 -7.38 1.63 -11.49
CA ASP A 173 -8.40 2.57 -11.01
C ASP A 173 -7.88 3.35 -9.80
N TRP A 174 -7.52 4.61 -10.05
CA TRP A 174 -7.01 5.54 -9.04
C TRP A 174 -8.09 6.40 -8.40
N SER A 175 -9.33 6.36 -8.90
CA SER A 175 -10.43 7.18 -8.38
C SER A 175 -10.73 6.94 -6.89
N VAL A 176 -10.31 5.80 -6.37
CA VAL A 176 -10.53 5.42 -4.97
C VAL A 176 -9.70 6.24 -3.97
N ILE A 177 -8.60 6.87 -4.41
CA ILE A 177 -7.79 7.75 -3.55
C ILE A 177 -8.19 9.22 -3.67
N GLU A 178 -9.02 9.57 -4.65
CA GLU A 178 -9.52 10.93 -4.86
C GLU A 178 -10.49 11.37 -3.75
N PRO A 179 -10.74 12.69 -3.60
CA PRO A 179 -11.73 13.22 -2.67
C PRO A 179 -13.12 12.61 -2.93
N CYS A 180 -13.79 12.15 -1.89
CA CYS A 180 -15.11 11.53 -1.98
C CYS A 180 -16.26 12.36 -1.37
N GLY A 181 -15.99 13.65 -1.04
CA GLY A 181 -16.99 14.59 -0.55
C GLY A 181 -17.23 14.53 0.96
N TYR A 182 -16.56 13.65 1.68
CA TYR A 182 -16.61 13.53 3.14
C TYR A 182 -15.29 12.97 3.69
N PRO A 183 -14.97 13.18 4.99
CA PRO A 183 -13.81 12.57 5.60
C PRO A 183 -13.91 11.05 5.61
N ALA A 184 -13.00 10.39 4.89
CA ALA A 184 -12.99 8.95 4.68
C ALA A 184 -11.59 8.37 4.86
N LEU A 185 -11.54 7.05 5.06
CA LEU A 185 -10.33 6.24 4.99
C LEU A 185 -10.51 5.19 3.90
N THR A 186 -9.51 5.09 3.03
CA THR A 186 -9.45 4.08 1.97
C THR A 186 -8.22 3.20 2.19
N LEU A 187 -8.44 1.91 2.43
CA LEU A 187 -7.35 0.93 2.43
C LEU A 187 -7.32 0.19 1.10
N THR A 188 -6.13 0.01 0.52
CA THR A 188 -5.94 -0.72 -0.74
C THR A 188 -4.93 -1.84 -0.59
N THR A 189 -5.22 -3.00 -1.18
CA THR A 189 -4.31 -4.14 -1.21
C THR A 189 -4.51 -4.98 -2.46
N CYS A 190 -3.57 -5.88 -2.75
CA CYS A 190 -3.67 -6.78 -3.90
C CYS A 190 -4.85 -7.75 -3.80
N HIS A 191 -5.50 -8.06 -4.93
CA HIS A 191 -6.62 -9.01 -5.02
C HIS A 191 -6.59 -9.79 -6.34
N PRO A 192 -6.91 -11.11 -6.34
CA PRO A 192 -6.94 -12.02 -5.17
C PRO A 192 -5.58 -12.12 -4.46
N PRO A 193 -5.50 -12.78 -3.28
CA PRO A 193 -4.22 -12.98 -2.60
C PRO A 193 -3.18 -13.62 -3.52
N GLY A 194 -1.98 -13.02 -3.59
CA GLY A 194 -0.90 -13.48 -4.48
C GLY A 194 -1.00 -12.96 -5.92
N SER A 195 -2.04 -12.21 -6.27
CA SER A 195 -2.23 -11.60 -7.60
C SER A 195 -2.28 -10.08 -7.49
N ALA A 196 -1.75 -9.39 -8.50
CA ALA A 196 -1.79 -7.92 -8.60
C ALA A 196 -2.78 -7.42 -9.68
N VAL A 197 -3.63 -8.30 -10.22
CA VAL A 197 -4.58 -7.98 -11.30
C VAL A 197 -5.66 -6.99 -10.86
N GLN A 198 -6.07 -7.09 -9.61
CA GLN A 198 -7.04 -6.18 -9.00
C GLN A 198 -6.52 -5.62 -7.68
N ARG A 199 -7.25 -4.65 -7.14
CA ARG A 199 -7.10 -4.18 -5.76
C ARG A 199 -8.38 -4.45 -4.99
N LEU A 200 -8.23 -4.94 -3.75
CA LEU A 200 -9.30 -4.92 -2.78
C LEU A 200 -9.26 -3.58 -2.07
N VAL A 201 -10.40 -2.92 -2.03
CA VAL A 201 -10.59 -1.62 -1.39
C VAL A 201 -11.49 -1.78 -0.18
N VAL A 202 -11.07 -1.20 0.95
CA VAL A 202 -11.93 -0.98 2.12
C VAL A 202 -12.21 0.50 2.18
N ARG A 203 -13.48 0.91 2.11
CA ARG A 203 -13.92 2.29 2.33
C ARG A 203 -14.53 2.39 3.72
N ALA A 204 -14.06 3.37 4.49
CA ALA A 204 -14.58 3.66 5.82
C ALA A 204 -14.83 5.17 5.98
N LYS A 205 -15.86 5.55 6.75
CA LYS A 205 -16.25 6.93 7.03
C LYS A 205 -15.78 7.33 8.42
N LEU A 206 -15.27 8.55 8.57
CA LEU A 206 -14.96 9.13 9.87
C LEU A 206 -16.24 9.29 10.71
N VAL A 207 -16.21 8.79 11.94
CA VAL A 207 -17.34 8.88 12.88
C VAL A 207 -17.00 9.64 14.16
N ALA A 208 -15.72 9.68 14.56
CA ALA A 208 -15.27 10.41 15.73
C ALA A 208 -13.81 10.86 15.60
N GLN A 209 -13.49 11.96 16.24
CA GLN A 209 -12.13 12.45 16.46
C GLN A 209 -11.98 12.82 17.94
N THR A 210 -10.99 12.27 18.61
CA THR A 210 -10.76 12.50 20.04
C THR A 210 -9.25 12.67 20.30
N PRO A 211 -8.86 13.46 21.32
CA PRO A 211 -7.47 13.51 21.72
C PRO A 211 -6.95 12.11 22.06
N ALA A 212 -5.76 11.77 21.61
CA ALA A 212 -5.07 10.57 22.06
C ALA A 212 -4.68 10.78 23.53
N SER A 213 -5.61 10.43 24.44
CA SER A 213 -5.32 10.43 25.88
C SER A 213 -4.12 9.54 26.10
N GLY A 214 -3.05 10.05 26.71
CA GLY A 214 -1.86 9.26 26.96
C GLY A 214 -2.24 7.98 27.69
N ARG A 215 -2.23 6.86 26.98
CA ARG A 215 -2.18 5.54 27.61
C ARG A 215 -0.80 5.43 28.19
N SER A 216 -0.70 5.83 29.46
CA SER A 216 0.42 5.44 30.30
C SER A 216 0.54 3.92 30.22
N SER A 217 1.70 3.47 29.83
CA SER A 217 2.14 2.09 29.75
C SER A 217 2.03 1.40 31.09
#